data_92d0da8ce32ec56ba91706c47dba30a6
#
_entry.id   92d0da8ce32ec56ba91706c47dba30a6
#
_cell.length_a   1.000
_cell.length_b   1.000
_cell.length_c   1.000
_cell.angle_alpha   90.00
_cell.angle_beta   90.00
_cell.angle_gamma   90.00
#
_symmetry.space_group_name_H-M   'P 1'
#
loop_
_entity.id
_entity.type
_entity.pdbx_description
1 polymer ?
#
loop_
_entity_poly.entity_id
_entity_poly.type
_entity_poly.pdbx_seq_one_letter_code
_entity_poly.pdbx_strand_id
1 'polypeptide(L)'
;MLTSRTKTVIIDKALPPVMIGERINPTGRKKLAAEIKDGSFTAVKKEAIGQARAGAAVLDVNMGVGGIDQAAAMKRAILELTPLTDLPFAIDTSDARALEAALRIYPGRALINSVSAEPERLEKFLPLARKYGAAILCLPLEKELPKTAEERVRLIRKIIRAARLAGLGEGDFLLDGLVLT
;
A
#
# COMPACT_ATOMS: atom_id res chain seq x y z
N MET A 1 9.80 0.89 -9.59
CA MET A 1 10.33 1.91 -8.67
C MET A 1 9.22 2.63 -7.93
N LEU A 2 9.49 3.07 -6.70
CA LEU A 2 8.61 3.91 -5.90
C LEU A 2 9.33 5.23 -5.61
N THR A 3 8.59 6.31 -5.44
CA THR A 3 9.21 7.62 -5.15
C THR A 3 8.44 8.34 -4.05
N SER A 4 9.17 9.11 -3.27
CA SER A 4 8.64 10.19 -2.44
C SER A 4 8.87 11.54 -3.13
N ARG A 5 8.77 12.61 -2.38
CA ARG A 5 9.13 13.97 -2.85
C ARG A 5 10.61 14.10 -3.20
N THR A 6 11.49 13.36 -2.53
CA THR A 6 12.94 13.57 -2.57
C THR A 6 13.74 12.29 -2.81
N LYS A 7 13.13 11.10 -2.66
CA LYS A 7 13.83 9.81 -2.73
C LYS A 7 13.18 8.87 -3.75
N THR A 8 14.01 8.12 -4.44
CA THR A 8 13.61 7.02 -5.32
C THR A 8 14.08 5.70 -4.75
N VAL A 9 13.19 4.71 -4.68
CA VAL A 9 13.49 3.33 -4.31
C VAL A 9 13.21 2.43 -5.50
N ILE A 10 14.24 1.74 -5.98
CA ILE A 10 14.13 0.76 -7.06
C ILE A 10 13.97 -0.62 -6.41
N ILE A 11 12.93 -1.32 -6.79
CA ILE A 11 12.68 -2.70 -6.38
C ILE A 11 12.91 -3.56 -7.64
N ASP A 12 13.95 -4.37 -7.62
CA ASP A 12 14.33 -5.22 -8.74
C ASP A 12 14.99 -6.50 -8.22
N LYS A 13 14.78 -7.62 -8.92
CA LYS A 13 15.36 -8.92 -8.55
C LYS A 13 16.89 -8.97 -8.59
N ALA A 14 17.51 -8.06 -9.33
CA ALA A 14 18.97 -7.95 -9.44
C ALA A 14 19.58 -7.05 -8.34
N LEU A 15 18.76 -6.40 -7.51
CA LEU A 15 19.18 -5.53 -6.43
C LEU A 15 18.97 -6.19 -5.07
N PRO A 16 19.64 -5.68 -4.01
CA PRO A 16 19.38 -6.14 -2.65
C PRO A 16 17.90 -5.99 -2.26
N PRO A 17 17.41 -6.84 -1.33
CA PRO A 17 16.04 -6.75 -0.83
C PRO A 17 15.72 -5.37 -0.26
N VAL A 18 14.51 -4.89 -0.53
CA VAL A 18 13.98 -3.62 -0.01
C VAL A 18 13.10 -3.90 1.19
N MET A 19 13.44 -3.32 2.34
CA MET A 19 12.65 -3.46 3.56
C MET A 19 11.47 -2.48 3.54
N ILE A 20 10.26 -3.02 3.64
CA ILE A 20 9.02 -2.24 3.83
C ILE A 20 8.64 -2.29 5.31
N GLY A 21 8.58 -1.13 5.95
CA GLY A 21 8.17 -1.01 7.35
C GLY A 21 6.65 -1.04 7.48
N GLU A 22 6.09 -1.98 8.26
CA GLU A 22 4.66 -2.27 8.34
C GLU A 22 4.03 -1.92 9.70
N ARG A 23 4.72 -1.15 10.54
CA ARG A 23 4.22 -0.89 11.90
C ARG A 23 3.17 0.21 12.01
N ILE A 24 2.92 0.96 10.95
CA ILE A 24 1.81 1.93 10.87
C ILE A 24 0.55 1.19 10.43
N ASN A 25 0.15 0.23 11.25
CA ASN A 25 -1.03 -0.60 11.03
C ASN A 25 -1.78 -0.79 12.35
N PRO A 26 -3.03 -0.29 12.48
CA PRO A 26 -3.84 -0.41 13.70
C PRO A 26 -4.39 -1.81 13.95
N THR A 27 -4.33 -2.72 12.97
CA THR A 27 -4.82 -4.11 13.11
C THR A 27 -4.10 -4.82 14.26
N GLY A 28 -4.87 -5.32 15.22
CA GLY A 28 -4.33 -5.96 16.43
C GLY A 28 -3.63 -5.02 17.43
N ARG A 29 -3.51 -3.72 17.13
CA ARG A 29 -2.81 -2.72 17.94
C ARG A 29 -3.79 -1.72 18.58
N LYS A 30 -4.48 -2.14 19.65
CA LYS A 30 -5.57 -1.39 20.31
C LYS A 30 -5.20 0.06 20.64
N LYS A 31 -3.97 0.32 21.15
CA LYS A 31 -3.52 1.68 21.50
C LYS A 31 -3.39 2.56 20.27
N LEU A 32 -2.79 2.06 19.18
CA LEU A 32 -2.64 2.80 17.94
C LEU A 32 -4.02 3.10 17.32
N ALA A 33 -4.91 2.10 17.30
CA ALA A 33 -6.28 2.28 16.80
C ALA A 33 -7.06 3.34 17.62
N ALA A 34 -6.92 3.35 18.94
CA ALA A 34 -7.55 4.36 19.79
C ALA A 34 -7.02 5.77 19.50
N GLU A 35 -5.70 5.95 19.41
CA GLU A 35 -5.09 7.25 19.06
C GLU A 35 -5.57 7.76 17.70
N ILE A 36 -5.60 6.90 16.66
CA ILE A 36 -6.10 7.27 15.33
C ILE A 36 -7.58 7.69 15.41
N LYS A 37 -8.40 6.96 16.18
CA LYS A 37 -9.81 7.25 16.39
C LYS A 37 -10.03 8.61 17.06
N ASP A 38 -9.17 8.95 18.02
CA ASP A 38 -9.19 10.23 18.74
C ASP A 38 -8.56 11.37 17.91
N GLY A 39 -8.14 11.08 16.67
CA GLY A 39 -7.50 12.04 15.78
C GLY A 39 -6.07 12.40 16.17
N SER A 40 -5.41 11.62 17.03
CA SER A 40 -3.99 11.76 17.35
C SER A 40 -3.13 10.96 16.39
N PHE A 41 -2.07 11.56 15.88
CA PHE A 41 -1.10 10.93 14.98
C PHE A 41 0.30 10.81 15.61
N THR A 42 0.39 10.99 16.92
CA THR A 42 1.67 10.95 17.65
C THR A 42 2.34 9.59 17.54
N ALA A 43 1.60 8.49 17.78
CA ALA A 43 2.14 7.14 17.63
C ALA A 43 2.46 6.81 16.18
N VAL A 44 1.62 7.23 15.22
CA VAL A 44 1.87 7.06 13.78
C VAL A 44 3.20 7.70 13.37
N LYS A 45 3.46 8.94 13.79
CA LYS A 45 4.72 9.65 13.54
C LYS A 45 5.92 8.97 14.20
N LYS A 46 5.77 8.52 15.45
CA LYS A 46 6.81 7.79 16.18
C LYS A 46 7.18 6.48 15.45
N GLU A 47 6.19 5.72 14.99
CA GLU A 47 6.43 4.49 14.21
C GLU A 47 7.15 4.79 12.89
N ALA A 48 6.75 5.83 12.17
CA ALA A 48 7.41 6.23 10.92
C ALA A 48 8.90 6.52 11.13
N ILE A 49 9.22 7.36 12.12
CA ILE A 49 10.61 7.73 12.45
C ILE A 49 11.39 6.48 12.91
N GLY A 50 10.79 5.65 13.77
CA GLY A 50 11.42 4.44 14.29
C GLY A 50 11.78 3.46 13.18
N GLN A 51 10.87 3.21 12.24
CA GLN A 51 11.10 2.32 11.09
C GLN A 51 12.15 2.88 10.13
N ALA A 52 12.11 4.18 9.84
CA ALA A 52 13.13 4.83 9.01
C ALA A 52 14.53 4.68 9.62
N ARG A 53 14.67 4.89 10.94
CA ARG A 53 15.94 4.68 11.68
C ARG A 53 16.38 3.22 11.70
N ALA A 54 15.44 2.28 11.70
CA ALA A 54 15.72 0.85 11.64
C ALA A 54 16.08 0.33 10.25
N GLY A 55 16.13 1.21 9.23
CA GLY A 55 16.55 0.85 7.88
C GLY A 55 15.42 0.52 6.91
N ALA A 56 14.16 0.80 7.25
CA ALA A 56 13.09 0.70 6.27
C ALA A 56 13.37 1.62 5.07
N ALA A 57 13.12 1.13 3.88
CA ALA A 57 13.27 1.89 2.64
C ALA A 57 11.91 2.41 2.11
N VAL A 58 10.82 1.78 2.54
CA VAL A 58 9.43 2.15 2.23
C VAL A 58 8.63 2.06 3.52
N LEU A 59 7.62 2.91 3.71
CA LEU A 59 6.68 2.80 4.83
C LEU A 59 5.32 2.36 4.32
N ASP A 60 4.80 1.28 4.89
CA ASP A 60 3.41 0.87 4.71
C ASP A 60 2.52 1.65 5.67
N VAL A 61 1.45 2.25 5.14
CA VAL A 61 0.56 3.15 5.88
C VAL A 61 -0.87 2.64 5.81
N ASN A 62 -1.38 2.18 6.94
CA ASN A 62 -2.74 1.69 7.11
C ASN A 62 -3.48 2.51 8.19
N MET A 63 -4.68 3.01 7.84
CA MET A 63 -5.56 3.77 8.73
C MET A 63 -6.93 3.09 8.91
N GLY A 64 -6.99 1.76 8.72
CA GLY A 64 -8.21 0.96 8.79
C GLY A 64 -8.71 0.77 10.22
N VAL A 65 -9.37 1.80 10.78
CA VAL A 65 -10.01 1.76 12.09
C VAL A 65 -11.53 1.83 11.91
N GLY A 66 -12.25 0.91 12.58
CA GLY A 66 -13.71 0.93 12.54
C GLY A 66 -14.30 2.17 13.22
N GLY A 67 -15.37 2.71 12.62
CA GLY A 67 -16.14 3.83 13.19
C GLY A 67 -15.56 5.22 12.95
N ILE A 68 -14.58 5.36 12.02
CA ILE A 68 -14.05 6.65 11.59
C ILE A 68 -14.18 6.83 10.07
N ASP A 69 -14.04 8.06 9.60
CA ASP A 69 -13.82 8.34 8.18
C ASP A 69 -12.38 7.98 7.80
N GLN A 70 -12.21 6.78 7.21
CA GLN A 70 -10.90 6.26 6.81
C GLN A 70 -10.24 7.12 5.71
N ALA A 71 -11.02 7.77 4.85
CA ALA A 71 -10.48 8.65 3.81
C ALA A 71 -9.88 9.92 4.44
N ALA A 72 -10.56 10.52 5.40
CA ALA A 72 -10.03 11.67 6.14
C ALA A 72 -8.79 11.29 6.96
N ALA A 73 -8.82 10.14 7.66
CA ALA A 73 -7.70 9.64 8.45
C ALA A 73 -6.47 9.34 7.58
N MET A 74 -6.65 8.67 6.44
CA MET A 74 -5.58 8.36 5.50
C MET A 74 -4.98 9.63 4.89
N LYS A 75 -5.83 10.55 4.43
CA LYS A 75 -5.39 11.86 3.94
C LYS A 75 -4.52 12.57 4.98
N ARG A 76 -4.98 12.62 6.22
CA ARG A 76 -4.24 13.26 7.32
C ARG A 76 -2.92 12.55 7.60
N ALA A 77 -2.89 11.21 7.62
CA ALA A 77 -1.64 10.45 7.78
C ALA A 77 -0.60 10.83 6.72
N ILE A 78 -1.00 10.91 5.45
CA ILE A 78 -0.09 11.31 4.36
C ILE A 78 0.46 12.72 4.58
N LEU A 79 -0.39 13.69 4.97
CA LEU A 79 0.04 15.07 5.25
C LEU A 79 1.01 15.15 6.43
N GLU A 80 0.76 14.39 7.49
CA GLU A 80 1.59 14.36 8.70
C GLU A 80 2.93 13.63 8.48
N LEU A 81 2.96 12.61 7.64
CA LEU A 81 4.15 11.78 7.43
C LEU A 81 5.08 12.32 6.34
N THR A 82 4.54 12.93 5.28
CA THR A 82 5.35 13.44 4.16
C THR A 82 6.47 14.42 4.58
N PRO A 83 6.27 15.34 5.53
CA PRO A 83 7.34 16.22 5.98
C PRO A 83 8.34 15.56 6.96
N LEU A 84 8.00 14.40 7.55
CA LEU A 84 8.82 13.74 8.57
C LEU A 84 9.84 12.75 8.01
N THR A 85 9.61 12.26 6.81
CA THR A 85 10.46 11.24 6.19
C THR A 85 10.55 11.44 4.69
N ASP A 86 11.68 11.05 4.12
CA ASP A 86 11.92 11.01 2.68
C ASP A 86 11.55 9.64 2.06
N LEU A 87 11.07 8.68 2.86
CA LEU A 87 10.74 7.35 2.38
C LEU A 87 9.46 7.36 1.52
N PRO A 88 9.42 6.58 0.43
CA PRO A 88 8.17 6.33 -0.30
C PRO A 88 7.16 5.56 0.55
N PHE A 89 5.87 5.69 0.20
CA PHE A 89 4.78 5.02 0.92
C PHE A 89 4.13 3.93 0.10
N ALA A 90 3.82 2.82 0.78
CA ALA A 90 2.79 1.88 0.39
C ALA A 90 1.49 2.29 1.09
N ILE A 91 0.41 2.42 0.34
CA ILE A 91 -0.91 2.79 0.85
C ILE A 91 -1.71 1.51 1.04
N ASP A 92 -1.84 1.10 2.30
CA ASP A 92 -2.56 -0.13 2.68
C ASP A 92 -3.99 0.22 3.08
N THR A 93 -4.91 -0.08 2.20
CA THR A 93 -6.34 0.11 2.45
C THR A 93 -7.21 -0.77 1.56
N SER A 94 -8.37 -1.16 2.07
CA SER A 94 -9.44 -1.79 1.29
C SER A 94 -10.50 -0.78 0.80
N ASP A 95 -10.46 0.45 1.28
CA ASP A 95 -11.40 1.50 0.89
C ASP A 95 -10.85 2.32 -0.28
N ALA A 96 -11.52 2.27 -1.43
CA ALA A 96 -11.15 3.02 -2.62
C ALA A 96 -11.19 4.55 -2.42
N ARG A 97 -12.06 5.04 -1.53
CA ARG A 97 -12.12 6.47 -1.18
C ARG A 97 -10.90 6.90 -0.37
N ALA A 98 -10.48 6.05 0.58
CA ALA A 98 -9.26 6.29 1.35
C ALA A 98 -8.01 6.23 0.47
N LEU A 99 -7.97 5.26 -0.47
CA LEU A 99 -6.90 5.16 -1.46
C LEU A 99 -6.82 6.42 -2.32
N GLU A 100 -7.94 6.86 -2.91
CA GLU A 100 -7.95 8.06 -3.75
C GLU A 100 -7.59 9.32 -2.96
N ALA A 101 -8.07 9.45 -1.72
CA ALA A 101 -7.74 10.57 -0.86
C ALA A 101 -6.24 10.68 -0.58
N ALA A 102 -5.56 9.54 -0.39
CA ALA A 102 -4.10 9.47 -0.24
C ALA A 102 -3.37 9.82 -1.53
N LEU A 103 -3.70 9.12 -2.63
CA LEU A 103 -2.99 9.26 -3.91
C LEU A 103 -3.09 10.68 -4.48
N ARG A 104 -4.20 11.37 -4.25
CA ARG A 104 -4.44 12.74 -4.72
C ARG A 104 -3.44 13.77 -4.16
N ILE A 105 -2.94 13.53 -2.95
CA ILE A 105 -2.06 14.47 -2.25
C ILE A 105 -0.63 13.96 -2.08
N TYR A 106 -0.40 12.68 -2.36
CA TYR A 106 0.92 12.09 -2.20
C TYR A 106 1.88 12.62 -3.29
N PRO A 107 3.02 13.23 -2.91
CA PRO A 107 3.89 13.93 -3.87
C PRO A 107 4.91 13.00 -4.54
N GLY A 108 4.55 11.76 -4.81
CA GLY A 108 5.44 10.77 -5.38
C GLY A 108 4.68 9.63 -6.04
N ARG A 109 5.41 8.56 -6.36
CA ARG A 109 4.85 7.32 -6.87
C ARG A 109 4.67 6.32 -5.74
N ALA A 110 3.44 6.18 -5.24
CA ALA A 110 3.08 5.24 -4.20
C ALA A 110 3.01 3.79 -4.70
N LEU A 111 3.06 2.84 -3.75
CA LEU A 111 2.63 1.46 -3.94
C LEU A 111 1.22 1.31 -3.38
N ILE A 112 0.29 0.78 -4.16
CA ILE A 112 -1.03 0.37 -3.68
C ILE A 112 -0.91 -1.02 -3.05
N ASN A 113 -1.12 -1.13 -1.77
CA ASN A 113 -1.11 -2.38 -1.01
C ASN A 113 -2.54 -2.73 -0.59
N SER A 114 -3.21 -3.64 -1.26
CA SER A 114 -2.86 -4.44 -2.40
C SER A 114 -4.03 -4.54 -3.39
N VAL A 115 -3.79 -5.06 -4.56
CA VAL A 115 -4.82 -5.36 -5.55
C VAL A 115 -4.99 -6.88 -5.65
N SER A 116 -6.14 -7.39 -5.17
CA SER A 116 -6.51 -8.79 -5.27
C SER A 116 -7.23 -9.11 -6.59
N ALA A 117 -7.46 -10.41 -6.86
CA ALA A 117 -8.16 -10.86 -8.07
C ALA A 117 -9.68 -10.72 -8.00
N GLU A 118 -10.23 -10.15 -6.91
CA GLU A 118 -11.65 -9.87 -6.76
C GLU A 118 -12.12 -8.84 -7.79
N PRO A 119 -13.24 -9.11 -8.52
CA PRO A 119 -13.71 -8.20 -9.57
C PRO A 119 -13.91 -6.75 -9.10
N GLU A 120 -14.55 -6.59 -7.96
CA GLU A 120 -14.80 -5.25 -7.38
C GLU A 120 -13.52 -4.51 -7.04
N ARG A 121 -12.48 -5.22 -6.56
CA ARG A 121 -11.17 -4.65 -6.27
C ARG A 121 -10.48 -4.20 -7.55
N LEU A 122 -10.49 -5.06 -8.58
CA LEU A 122 -9.91 -4.72 -9.89
C LEU A 122 -10.59 -3.48 -10.49
N GLU A 123 -11.93 -3.46 -10.49
CA GLU A 123 -12.73 -2.36 -11.04
C GLU A 123 -12.45 -1.02 -10.34
N LYS A 124 -12.31 -1.01 -9.01
CA LYS A 124 -12.14 0.22 -8.23
C LYS A 124 -10.68 0.70 -8.15
N PHE A 125 -9.72 -0.22 -8.06
CA PHE A 125 -8.32 0.13 -7.74
C PHE A 125 -7.46 0.35 -8.98
N LEU A 126 -7.65 -0.39 -10.06
CA LEU A 126 -6.84 -0.25 -11.26
C LEU A 126 -6.98 1.11 -11.95
N PRO A 127 -8.19 1.71 -12.07
CA PRO A 127 -8.33 3.06 -12.58
C PRO A 127 -7.61 4.11 -11.72
N LEU A 128 -7.61 3.94 -10.39
CA LEU A 128 -6.87 4.83 -9.49
C LEU A 128 -5.36 4.67 -9.66
N ALA A 129 -4.86 3.43 -9.76
CA ALA A 129 -3.45 3.18 -10.05
C ALA A 129 -3.01 3.87 -11.34
N ARG A 130 -3.80 3.73 -12.41
CA ARG A 130 -3.52 4.39 -13.70
C ARG A 130 -3.58 5.91 -13.62
N LYS A 131 -4.63 6.44 -12.98
CA LYS A 131 -4.86 7.90 -12.84
C LYS A 131 -3.73 8.60 -12.10
N TYR A 132 -3.20 7.99 -11.05
CA TYR A 132 -2.18 8.58 -10.19
C TYR A 132 -0.76 8.05 -10.45
N GLY A 133 -0.58 7.18 -11.45
CA GLY A 133 0.72 6.60 -11.78
C GLY A 133 1.33 5.73 -10.67
N ALA A 134 0.49 5.14 -9.81
CA ALA A 134 0.94 4.32 -8.70
C ALA A 134 1.34 2.91 -9.17
N ALA A 135 2.30 2.29 -8.48
CA ALA A 135 2.57 0.87 -8.60
C ALA A 135 1.53 0.06 -7.81
N ILE A 136 1.33 -1.20 -8.17
CA ILE A 136 0.41 -2.10 -7.46
C ILE A 136 1.15 -3.34 -6.94
N LEU A 137 0.81 -3.75 -5.72
CA LEU A 137 1.14 -5.05 -5.18
C LEU A 137 0.03 -6.04 -5.57
N CYS A 138 0.35 -6.97 -6.47
CA CYS A 138 -0.60 -7.99 -6.93
C CYS A 138 -0.67 -9.11 -5.89
N LEU A 139 -1.83 -9.26 -5.23
CA LEU A 139 -2.07 -10.28 -4.22
C LEU A 139 -2.92 -11.42 -4.80
N PRO A 140 -2.43 -12.67 -4.87
CA PRO A 140 -3.16 -13.81 -5.44
C PRO A 140 -4.27 -14.29 -4.51
N LEU A 141 -5.22 -13.44 -4.24
CA LEU A 141 -6.38 -13.68 -3.41
C LEU A 141 -7.66 -13.34 -4.19
N GLU A 142 -8.70 -14.14 -4.04
CA GLU A 142 -10.04 -13.86 -4.52
C GLU A 142 -11.02 -14.09 -3.36
N LYS A 143 -11.86 -15.12 -3.40
CA LYS A 143 -12.79 -15.44 -2.30
C LYS A 143 -12.12 -16.26 -1.20
N GLU A 144 -11.22 -17.13 -1.57
CA GLU A 144 -10.50 -18.04 -0.67
C GLU A 144 -9.01 -17.97 -0.93
N LEU A 145 -8.25 -18.35 0.09
CA LEU A 145 -6.78 -18.48 -0.01
C LEU A 145 -6.42 -19.59 -1.01
N PRO A 146 -5.56 -19.30 -2.00
CA PRO A 146 -5.12 -20.32 -2.95
C PRO A 146 -4.28 -21.38 -2.22
N LYS A 147 -4.57 -22.65 -2.49
CA LYS A 147 -3.92 -23.78 -1.85
C LYS A 147 -2.66 -24.23 -2.61
N THR A 148 -2.62 -23.98 -3.91
CA THR A 148 -1.51 -24.44 -4.77
C THR A 148 -0.78 -23.28 -5.45
N ALA A 149 0.42 -23.57 -5.97
CA ALA A 149 1.20 -22.60 -6.75
C ALA A 149 0.48 -22.23 -8.06
N GLU A 150 -0.15 -23.20 -8.70
CA GLU A 150 -0.91 -23.01 -9.94
C GLU A 150 -2.07 -22.05 -9.75
N GLU A 151 -2.80 -22.17 -8.64
CA GLU A 151 -3.87 -21.23 -8.28
C GLU A 151 -3.33 -19.81 -8.09
N ARG A 152 -2.21 -19.66 -7.38
CA ARG A 152 -1.56 -18.35 -7.20
C ARG A 152 -1.18 -17.74 -8.55
N VAL A 153 -0.52 -18.51 -9.39
CA VAL A 153 -0.12 -18.05 -10.73
C VAL A 153 -1.34 -17.66 -11.58
N ARG A 154 -2.42 -18.45 -11.53
CA ARG A 154 -3.68 -18.14 -12.23
C ARG A 154 -4.26 -16.80 -11.78
N LEU A 155 -4.32 -16.56 -10.47
CA LEU A 155 -4.84 -15.31 -9.90
C LEU A 155 -3.96 -14.11 -10.24
N ILE A 156 -2.63 -14.23 -10.13
CA ILE A 156 -1.69 -13.19 -10.55
C ILE A 156 -1.86 -12.85 -12.03
N ARG A 157 -1.96 -13.85 -12.90
CA ARG A 157 -2.21 -13.62 -14.34
C ARG A 157 -3.54 -12.92 -14.61
N LYS A 158 -4.59 -13.21 -13.81
CA LYS A 158 -5.87 -12.51 -13.88
C LYS A 158 -5.70 -11.02 -13.54
N ILE A 159 -5.00 -10.71 -12.44
CA ILE A 159 -4.73 -9.32 -12.03
C ILE A 159 -3.91 -8.58 -13.10
N ILE A 160 -2.80 -9.16 -13.57
CA ILE A 160 -1.94 -8.55 -14.58
C ILE A 160 -2.70 -8.28 -15.89
N ARG A 161 -3.55 -9.23 -16.33
CA ARG A 161 -4.38 -9.03 -17.53
C ARG A 161 -5.33 -7.85 -17.37
N ALA A 162 -6.04 -7.77 -16.25
CA ALA A 162 -6.94 -6.64 -15.97
C ALA A 162 -6.18 -5.32 -15.86
N ALA A 163 -5.02 -5.32 -15.20
CA ALA A 163 -4.19 -4.14 -15.04
C ALA A 163 -3.63 -3.62 -16.38
N ARG A 164 -3.22 -4.51 -17.28
CA ARG A 164 -2.79 -4.14 -18.65
C ARG A 164 -3.94 -3.52 -19.46
N LEU A 165 -5.15 -4.07 -19.34
CA LEU A 165 -6.35 -3.48 -19.97
C LEU A 165 -6.66 -2.08 -19.40
N ALA A 166 -6.36 -1.84 -18.13
CA ALA A 166 -6.44 -0.52 -17.49
C ALA A 166 -5.28 0.42 -17.86
N GLY A 167 -4.30 -0.04 -18.67
CA GLY A 167 -3.17 0.76 -19.16
C GLY A 167 -1.95 0.78 -18.23
N LEU A 168 -1.82 -0.20 -17.31
CA LEU A 168 -0.63 -0.38 -16.50
C LEU A 168 0.41 -1.25 -17.24
N GLY A 169 1.70 -0.92 -17.07
CA GLY A 169 2.83 -1.63 -17.67
C GLY A 169 3.55 -2.58 -16.69
N GLU A 170 4.54 -3.31 -17.19
CA GLU A 170 5.29 -4.29 -16.37
C GLU A 170 6.05 -3.66 -15.21
N GLY A 171 6.53 -2.43 -15.37
CA GLY A 171 7.19 -1.68 -14.30
C GLY A 171 6.26 -1.18 -13.18
N ASP A 172 4.94 -1.46 -13.29
CA ASP A 172 3.93 -1.06 -12.30
C ASP A 172 3.58 -2.18 -11.34
N PHE A 173 4.08 -3.42 -11.55
CA PHE A 173 3.69 -4.60 -10.79
C PHE A 173 4.77 -5.03 -9.79
N LEU A 174 4.36 -5.24 -8.54
CA LEU A 174 5.04 -6.08 -7.56
C LEU A 174 4.16 -7.32 -7.33
N LEU A 175 4.76 -8.48 -7.21
CA LEU A 175 4.02 -9.74 -7.04
C LEU A 175 4.27 -10.29 -5.63
N ASP A 176 3.20 -10.50 -4.88
CA ASP A 176 3.25 -11.21 -3.60
C ASP A 176 2.89 -12.68 -3.83
N GLY A 177 3.75 -13.60 -3.38
CA GLY A 177 3.50 -15.03 -3.46
C GLY A 177 2.47 -15.54 -2.45
N LEU A 178 2.01 -14.70 -1.54
CA LEU A 178 1.10 -15.03 -0.43
C LEU A 178 1.56 -16.28 0.31
N VAL A 179 2.80 -16.23 0.80
CA VAL A 179 3.38 -17.29 1.64
C VAL A 179 2.98 -17.01 3.08
N LEU A 180 2.17 -17.90 3.62
CA LEU A 180 1.75 -17.87 5.03
C LEU A 180 2.63 -18.82 5.85
N THR A 181 2.97 -18.43 7.07
CA THR A 181 3.70 -19.24 8.05
C THR A 181 2.75 -20.06 8.91
#